data_08928f2f1611a02fd984cd8ae1397ddb
#
_entry.id   08928f2f1611a02fd984cd8ae1397ddb
#
_cell.length_a   1.000
_cell.length_b   1.000
_cell.length_c   1.000
_cell.angle_alpha   90.00
_cell.angle_beta   90.00
_cell.angle_gamma   90.00
#
_symmetry.space_group_name_H-M   'P 1'
#
loop_
_entity.id
_entity.type
_entity.pdbx_description
1 polymer ?
#
loop_
_entity_poly.entity_id
_entity_poly.type
_entity_poly.pdbx_seq_one_letter_code
_entity_poly.pdbx_strand_id
1 'polypeptide(L)' 'MMNREQAIAYGKHIGVRYHIYNNHGCLVGGTKTREDAEAMKKRFEMEDRKNPWTRGTTRFEIREADAK' A
#
# COMPACT_ATOMS: atom_id res chain seq x y z
N MET A 1 11.31 3.88 -12.93
CA MET A 1 10.27 3.48 -11.98
C MET A 1 10.40 2.00 -11.64
N MET A 2 10.34 1.66 -10.38
CA MET A 2 10.40 0.26 -9.97
C MET A 2 9.15 -0.50 -10.36
N ASN A 3 9.31 -1.76 -10.78
CA ASN A 3 8.16 -2.61 -10.95
C ASN A 3 7.78 -3.18 -9.57
N ARG A 4 6.69 -3.96 -9.54
CA ARG A 4 6.16 -4.49 -8.29
C ARG A 4 7.17 -5.35 -7.54
N GLU A 5 7.87 -6.21 -8.26
CA GLU A 5 8.85 -7.10 -7.64
C GLU A 5 10.04 -6.35 -7.08
N GLN A 6 10.50 -5.35 -7.79
CA GLN A 6 11.60 -4.51 -7.33
C GLN A 6 11.20 -3.72 -6.10
N ALA A 7 9.99 -3.21 -6.05
CA ALA A 7 9.51 -2.46 -4.90
C ALA A 7 9.43 -3.35 -3.66
N ILE A 8 8.95 -4.58 -3.82
CA ILE A 8 8.87 -5.52 -2.70
C ILE A 8 10.26 -5.90 -2.21
N ALA A 9 11.18 -6.17 -3.12
CA ALA A 9 12.55 -6.51 -2.76
C ALA A 9 13.24 -5.37 -2.03
N TYR A 10 13.05 -4.14 -2.52
CA TYR A 10 13.61 -2.97 -1.88
C TYR A 10 13.03 -2.77 -0.47
N GLY A 11 11.72 -2.97 -0.34
CA GLY A 11 11.05 -2.87 0.95
C GLY A 11 11.59 -3.86 1.96
N LYS A 12 11.84 -5.08 1.54
CA LYS A 12 12.45 -6.09 2.40
C LYS A 12 13.84 -5.68 2.86
N HIS A 13 14.61 -5.07 1.97
CA HIS A 13 15.95 -4.61 2.28
C HIS A 13 15.94 -3.56 3.38
N ILE A 14 14.97 -2.67 3.38
CA ILE A 14 14.87 -1.63 4.40
C ILE A 14 13.91 -1.97 5.54
N GLY A 15 13.42 -3.21 5.59
CA GLY A 15 12.61 -3.68 6.71
C GLY A 15 11.12 -3.45 6.59
N VAL A 16 10.62 -3.16 5.40
CA VAL A 16 9.19 -3.02 5.19
C VAL A 16 8.53 -4.40 5.25
N ARG A 17 7.51 -4.53 6.07
CA ARG A 17 6.81 -5.79 6.28
C ARG A 17 5.37 -5.82 5.75
N TYR A 18 4.76 -4.67 5.62
CA TYR A 18 3.37 -4.58 5.19
C TYR A 18 3.29 -3.75 3.93
N HIS A 19 2.60 -4.26 2.93
CA HIS A 19 2.43 -3.59 1.65
C HIS A 19 0.97 -3.26 1.44
N ILE A 20 0.71 -2.10 0.85
CA ILE A 20 -0.64 -1.65 0.56
C ILE A 20 -0.82 -1.66 -0.95
N TYR A 21 -1.86 -2.35 -1.39
CA TYR A 21 -2.21 -2.49 -2.82
C TYR A 21 -3.56 -1.83 -3.07
N ASN A 22 -3.73 -1.30 -4.26
CA ASN A 22 -5.04 -0.82 -4.67
C ASN A 22 -5.81 -1.94 -5.36
N ASN A 23 -7.05 -1.65 -5.78
CA ASN A 23 -7.89 -2.64 -6.43
C ASN A 23 -7.43 -3.02 -7.84
N HIS A 24 -6.44 -2.33 -8.35
CA HIS A 24 -5.82 -2.68 -9.65
C HIS A 24 -4.59 -3.55 -9.47
N GLY A 25 -4.29 -3.91 -8.24
CA GLY A 25 -3.13 -4.74 -7.94
C GLY A 25 -1.81 -3.98 -7.91
N CYS A 26 -1.86 -2.66 -7.90
CA CYS A 26 -0.65 -1.85 -7.86
C CYS A 26 -0.21 -1.59 -6.43
N LEU A 27 1.08 -1.71 -6.20
CA LEU A 27 1.66 -1.39 -4.89
C LEU A 27 1.71 0.12 -4.72
N VAL A 28 1.04 0.63 -3.70
CA VAL A 28 0.96 2.07 -3.46
C VAL A 28 1.70 2.53 -2.21
N GLY A 29 2.05 1.62 -1.32
CA GLY A 29 2.79 1.99 -0.12
C GLY A 29 3.29 0.80 0.64
N GLY A 30 4.15 1.05 1.63
CA GLY A 30 4.68 0.01 2.49
C GLY A 30 5.10 0.58 3.83
N THR A 31 4.98 -0.22 4.88
CA THR A 31 5.34 0.20 6.23
C THR A 31 6.01 -0.94 6.98
N LYS A 32 6.59 -0.62 8.12
CA LYS A 32 7.25 -1.62 8.97
C LYS A 32 6.28 -2.28 9.94
N THR A 33 5.21 -1.60 10.30
CA THR A 33 4.24 -2.12 11.26
C THR A 33 2.84 -2.10 10.66
N ARG A 34 1.99 -2.97 11.18
CA ARG A 34 0.61 -3.03 10.73
C ARG A 34 -0.15 -1.76 11.09
N GLU A 35 0.16 -1.21 12.26
CA GLU A 35 -0.46 0.02 12.73
C GLU A 35 -0.21 1.16 11.74
N ASP A 36 1.03 1.28 11.29
CA ASP A 36 1.38 2.30 10.30
C ASP A 36 0.71 2.01 8.96
N ALA A 37 0.61 0.74 8.59
CA ALA A 37 -0.05 0.34 7.35
C ALA A 37 -1.53 0.74 7.36
N GLU A 38 -2.19 0.52 8.48
CA GLU A 38 -3.60 0.90 8.61
C GLU A 38 -3.79 2.40 8.55
N ALA A 39 -2.89 3.14 9.19
CA ALA A 39 -2.92 4.60 9.15
C ALA A 39 -2.71 5.11 7.73
N MET A 40 -1.76 4.53 7.02
CA MET A 40 -1.47 4.90 5.64
C MET A 40 -2.64 4.57 4.71
N LYS A 41 -3.23 3.40 4.89
CA LYS A 41 -4.40 2.98 4.12
C LYS A 41 -5.55 3.97 4.29
N LYS A 42 -5.80 4.37 5.54
CA LYS A 42 -6.84 5.32 5.86
C LYS A 42 -6.60 6.66 5.17
N ARG A 43 -5.35 7.08 5.14
CA ARG A 43 -4.95 8.32 4.48
C ARG A 43 -5.22 8.25 2.97
N PHE A 44 -4.85 7.13 2.35
CA PHE A 44 -5.13 6.93 0.93
C PHE A 44 -6.62 6.94 0.63
N GLU A 45 -7.41 6.33 1.51
CA GLU A 45 -8.85 6.31 1.35
C GLU A 45 -9.44 7.72 1.44
N MET A 46 -8.93 8.54 2.35
CA MET A 46 -9.38 9.92 2.47
C MET A 46 -9.01 10.73 1.23
N GLU A 47 -7.80 10.55 0.73
CA GLU A 47 -7.38 11.25 -0.48
C GLU A 47 -8.20 10.82 -1.69
N ASP A 48 -8.54 9.53 -1.75
CA ASP A 48 -9.36 9.00 -2.83
C ASP A 48 -10.75 9.63 -2.83
N ARG A 49 -11.33 9.86 -1.67
CA ARG A 49 -12.63 10.51 -1.56
C ARG A 49 -12.61 11.93 -2.12
N LYS A 50 -11.48 12.62 -2.00
CA LYS A 50 -11.32 13.98 -2.51
C LYS A 50 -10.96 14.02 -3.99
N ASN A 51 -10.60 12.85 -4.54
CA ASN A 51 -10.19 12.77 -5.93
C ASN A 51 -11.44 12.81 -6.83
N PRO A 52 -11.55 13.81 -7.73
CA PRO A 52 -12.75 13.93 -8.58
C PRO A 52 -12.91 12.78 -9.56
N TRP A 53 -11.85 12.03 -9.82
CA TRP A 53 -11.90 10.92 -10.77
C TRP A 53 -12.38 9.63 -10.12
N THR A 54 -11.97 9.37 -8.89
CA THR A 54 -12.28 8.11 -8.22
C THR A 54 -13.44 8.25 -7.23
N ARG A 55 -13.57 9.40 -6.60
CA ARG A 55 -14.66 9.71 -5.66
C ARG A 55 -14.85 8.64 -4.58
N GLY A 56 -13.75 8.08 -4.09
CA GLY A 56 -13.82 7.09 -3.05
C GLY A 56 -14.12 5.68 -3.53
N THR A 57 -13.96 5.42 -4.82
CA THR A 57 -14.22 4.08 -5.37
C THR A 57 -13.00 3.17 -5.32
N THR A 58 -11.82 3.72 -5.10
CA THR A 58 -10.61 2.93 -5.01
C THR A 58 -10.59 2.15 -3.69
N ARG A 59 -10.23 0.90 -3.78
CA ARG A 59 -10.12 0.05 -2.60
C ARG A 59 -8.65 -0.28 -2.36
N PHE A 60 -8.30 -0.36 -1.09
CA PHE A 60 -6.92 -0.64 -0.69
C PHE A 60 -6.88 -1.89 0.17
N GLU A 61 -5.80 -2.64 0.03
CA GLU A 61 -5.62 -3.88 0.77
C GLU A 61 -4.22 -3.90 1.38
N ILE A 62 -4.14 -4.32 2.64
CA ILE A 62 -2.86 -4.48 3.32
C ILE A 62 -2.48 -5.95 3.25
N ARG A 63 -1.25 -6.22 2.80
CA ARG A 63 -0.72 -7.58 2.75
C ARG A 63 0.59 -7.62 3.50
N GLU A 64 0.75 -8.67 4.30
CA GLU A 64 2.00 -8.89 5.01
C GLU A 64 3.03 -9.45 4.03
N ALA A 65 4.16 -8.79 3.92
CA ALA A 65 5.17 -9.13 2.95
C ALA A 65 5.87 -10.44 3.27
N ASP A 66 5.94 -10.75 4.55
CA ASP A 66 6.70 -11.87 5.01
C ASP A 66 5.80 -12.93 5.63
N ALA A 67 4.73 -13.19 4.97
CA ALA A 67 3.80 -14.22 5.39
C ALA A 67 4.45 -15.58 5.18
N LYS A 68 4.78 -16.19 6.20
CA LYS A 68 5.47 -17.40 6.01
C LYS A 68 5.04 -18.46 6.98
#